data_6584e8adb4dc264eacabe1ac3d65746f
#
_entry.id   6584e8adb4dc264eacabe1ac3d65746f
#
_cell.length_a   1.000
_cell.length_b   1.000
_cell.length_c   1.000
_cell.angle_alpha   90.00
_cell.angle_beta   90.00
_cell.angle_gamma   90.00
#
_symmetry.space_group_name_H-M   'P 1'
#
loop_
_entity.id
_entity.type
_entity.pdbx_description
1 polymer ?
#
loop_
_entity_poly.entity_id
_entity_poly.type
_entity_poly.pdbx_seq_one_letter_code
_entity_poly.pdbx_strand_id
1 'polypeptide(L)'
;MLVLFSCNRIEPSGFWADYHKDYLKKHLNNQELRGGYRAVYWKADSLNTFNPNEIIEYATKKGWSFVDSVNISNEDLKAWQGVNGLFFPLSSDGFNKNPTTQHNEYECFFSWINTEQNIYMFKTGWIMIEQGTDESNDVNGFVVISNKGDEMSVYHLWGE
;
A
#
# COMPACT_ATOMS: atom_id res chain seq x y z
N MET A 1 -16.35 -40.66 -8.30
CA MET A 1 -16.65 -39.24 -8.52
C MET A 1 -15.55 -38.42 -7.86
N LEU A 2 -14.58 -37.95 -8.65
CA LEU A 2 -13.46 -37.14 -8.12
C LEU A 2 -13.94 -35.68 -8.02
N VAL A 3 -14.15 -35.20 -6.81
CA VAL A 3 -14.42 -33.75 -6.59
C VAL A 3 -13.07 -33.06 -6.63
N LEU A 4 -12.74 -32.43 -7.75
CA LEU A 4 -11.62 -31.53 -7.86
C LEU A 4 -11.98 -30.25 -7.09
N PHE A 5 -11.49 -30.12 -5.87
CA PHE A 5 -11.46 -28.82 -5.20
C PHE A 5 -10.51 -27.94 -6.00
N SER A 6 -11.06 -27.10 -6.86
CA SER A 6 -10.33 -25.95 -7.38
C SER A 6 -9.96 -25.10 -6.17
N CYS A 7 -8.69 -25.09 -5.78
CA CYS A 7 -8.18 -24.06 -4.90
C CYS A 7 -8.29 -22.74 -5.65
N ASN A 8 -9.40 -22.04 -5.47
CA ASN A 8 -9.49 -20.65 -5.88
C ASN A 8 -8.41 -19.90 -5.10
N ARG A 9 -7.38 -19.46 -5.83
CA ARG A 9 -6.33 -18.62 -5.26
C ARG A 9 -6.99 -17.39 -4.69
N ILE A 10 -6.91 -17.22 -3.37
CA ILE A 10 -7.42 -16.03 -2.71
C ILE A 10 -6.48 -14.89 -3.12
N GLU A 11 -7.03 -13.85 -3.70
CA GLU A 11 -6.27 -12.67 -4.12
C GLU A 11 -6.70 -11.46 -3.29
N PRO A 12 -6.14 -11.27 -2.08
CA PRO A 12 -6.44 -10.09 -1.29
C PRO A 12 -6.21 -8.82 -2.10
N SER A 13 -7.18 -7.90 -2.06
CA SER A 13 -7.10 -6.60 -2.77
C SER A 13 -6.85 -6.66 -4.30
N GLY A 14 -7.12 -7.80 -4.94
CA GLY A 14 -7.00 -7.97 -6.40
C GLY A 14 -7.79 -6.96 -7.22
N PHE A 15 -8.88 -6.46 -6.66
CA PHE A 15 -9.74 -5.45 -7.27
C PHE A 15 -9.01 -4.14 -7.65
N TRP A 16 -7.90 -3.84 -7.01
CA TRP A 16 -7.12 -2.65 -7.35
C TRP A 16 -6.53 -2.71 -8.75
N ALA A 17 -6.28 -3.88 -9.31
CA ALA A 17 -5.77 -4.01 -10.68
C ALA A 17 -6.78 -3.52 -11.75
N ASP A 18 -8.06 -3.41 -11.39
CA ASP A 18 -9.12 -2.90 -12.28
C ASP A 18 -9.35 -1.39 -12.13
N TYR A 19 -8.81 -0.77 -11.06
CA TYR A 19 -8.94 0.66 -10.83
C TYR A 19 -8.08 1.44 -11.83
N HIS A 20 -8.68 2.36 -12.58
CA HIS A 20 -8.00 3.18 -13.60
C HIS A 20 -6.96 2.40 -14.42
N LYS A 21 -7.36 1.29 -14.99
CA LYS A 21 -6.50 0.29 -15.64
C LYS A 21 -5.57 0.89 -16.71
N ASP A 22 -6.02 1.94 -17.40
CA ASP A 22 -5.24 2.62 -18.44
C ASP A 22 -4.01 3.36 -17.89
N TYR A 23 -4.04 3.74 -16.60
CA TYR A 23 -2.92 4.40 -15.91
C TYR A 23 -2.05 3.43 -15.11
N LEU A 24 -2.43 2.16 -15.04
CA LEU A 24 -1.69 1.14 -14.32
C LEU A 24 -0.30 0.93 -14.95
N LYS A 25 0.75 1.05 -14.14
CA LYS A 25 2.15 0.91 -14.58
C LYS A 25 2.82 -0.34 -14.03
N LYS A 26 2.55 -0.69 -12.78
CA LYS A 26 3.17 -1.84 -12.13
C LYS A 26 2.18 -2.50 -11.17
N HIS A 27 2.22 -3.81 -11.12
CA HIS A 27 1.45 -4.61 -10.18
C HIS A 27 2.33 -5.74 -9.66
N LEU A 28 2.58 -5.72 -8.37
CA LEU A 28 3.31 -6.75 -7.64
C LEU A 28 2.33 -7.48 -6.72
N ASN A 29 2.43 -8.78 -6.70
CA ASN A 29 1.66 -9.63 -5.80
C ASN A 29 2.58 -10.74 -5.32
N ASN A 30 3.01 -10.65 -4.08
CA ASN A 30 3.76 -11.70 -3.41
C ASN A 30 2.84 -12.37 -2.40
N GLN A 31 2.68 -13.67 -2.52
CA GLN A 31 1.89 -14.46 -1.59
C GLN A 31 2.71 -15.66 -1.15
N GLU A 32 2.96 -15.73 0.13
CA GLU A 32 3.65 -16.81 0.81
C GLU A 32 2.66 -17.66 1.59
N LEU A 33 3.17 -18.72 2.23
CA LEU A 33 2.32 -19.67 2.97
C LEU A 33 1.58 -19.01 4.15
N ARG A 34 2.20 -18.01 4.80
CA ARG A 34 1.69 -17.36 6.01
C ARG A 34 1.19 -15.94 5.79
N GLY A 35 1.38 -15.39 4.62
CA GLY A 35 0.97 -14.01 4.35
C GLY A 35 1.43 -13.52 2.99
N GLY A 36 1.54 -12.23 2.86
CA GLY A 36 2.04 -11.63 1.63
C GLY A 36 1.83 -10.13 1.57
N TYR A 37 2.18 -9.58 0.42
CA TYR A 37 1.91 -8.19 0.12
C TYR A 37 1.44 -7.99 -1.32
N ARG A 38 0.70 -6.93 -1.53
CA ARG A 38 0.38 -6.40 -2.85
C ARG A 38 0.81 -4.95 -2.94
N ALA A 39 1.51 -4.63 -4.03
CA ALA A 39 1.84 -3.26 -4.36
C ALA A 39 1.42 -2.97 -5.79
N VAL A 40 0.67 -1.88 -5.98
CA VAL A 40 0.17 -1.46 -7.29
C VAL A 40 0.49 0.00 -7.49
N TYR A 41 0.94 0.37 -8.69
CA TYR A 41 1.34 1.72 -9.03
C TYR A 41 0.67 2.22 -10.30
N TRP A 42 0.16 3.44 -10.23
CA TRP A 42 -0.45 4.18 -11.35
C TRP A 42 0.26 5.50 -11.56
N LYS A 43 0.27 5.91 -12.81
CA LYS A 43 0.68 7.24 -13.21
C LYS A 43 -0.33 7.79 -14.21
N ALA A 44 -1.01 8.85 -13.80
CA ALA A 44 -1.93 9.58 -14.66
C ALA A 44 -1.17 10.33 -15.76
N ASP A 45 -1.85 10.64 -16.84
CA ASP A 45 -1.36 11.57 -17.85
C ASP A 45 -1.47 13.02 -17.34
N SER A 46 -0.86 13.96 -18.05
CA SER A 46 -0.69 15.35 -17.61
C SER A 46 -2.00 16.14 -17.37
N LEU A 47 -3.15 15.58 -17.74
CA LEU A 47 -4.46 16.25 -17.63
C LEU A 47 -5.34 15.67 -16.52
N ASN A 48 -4.96 14.52 -15.97
CA ASN A 48 -5.76 13.79 -14.99
C ASN A 48 -5.02 13.71 -13.66
N THR A 49 -5.80 13.68 -12.59
CA THR A 49 -5.28 13.50 -11.23
C THR A 49 -6.12 12.49 -10.46
N PHE A 50 -5.51 11.80 -9.52
CA PHE A 50 -6.18 10.89 -8.61
C PHE A 50 -6.89 11.68 -7.52
N ASN A 51 -8.22 11.51 -7.43
CA ASN A 51 -9.05 12.18 -6.44
C ASN A 51 -9.16 11.31 -5.18
N PRO A 52 -8.72 11.80 -4.00
CA PRO A 52 -8.79 11.03 -2.76
C PRO A 52 -10.20 10.55 -2.40
N ASN A 53 -11.23 11.37 -2.60
CA ASN A 53 -12.61 11.00 -2.26
C ASN A 53 -13.12 9.83 -3.12
N GLU A 54 -12.81 9.84 -4.42
CA GLU A 54 -13.18 8.75 -5.33
C GLU A 54 -12.44 7.45 -4.97
N ILE A 55 -11.19 7.56 -4.56
CA ILE A 55 -10.37 6.42 -4.13
C ILE A 55 -10.92 5.81 -2.84
N ILE A 56 -11.26 6.65 -1.85
CA ILE A 56 -11.86 6.19 -0.59
C ILE A 56 -13.21 5.51 -0.87
N GLU A 57 -14.04 6.11 -1.71
CA GLU A 57 -15.33 5.53 -2.10
C GLU A 57 -15.16 4.19 -2.82
N TYR A 58 -14.20 4.11 -3.76
CA TYR A 58 -13.89 2.88 -4.48
C TYR A 58 -13.41 1.76 -3.53
N ALA A 59 -12.46 2.06 -2.65
CA ALA A 59 -11.95 1.13 -1.66
C ALA A 59 -13.07 0.64 -0.72
N THR A 60 -13.93 1.55 -0.26
CA THR A 60 -15.05 1.24 0.63
C THR A 60 -16.08 0.32 -0.04
N LYS A 61 -16.43 0.57 -1.30
CA LYS A 61 -17.29 -0.32 -2.09
C LYS A 61 -16.71 -1.72 -2.26
N LYS A 62 -15.40 -1.87 -2.13
CA LYS A 62 -14.68 -3.15 -2.22
C LYS A 62 -14.40 -3.80 -0.86
N GLY A 63 -14.96 -3.25 0.22
CA GLY A 63 -14.91 -3.82 1.57
C GLY A 63 -13.76 -3.31 2.45
N TRP A 64 -12.99 -2.32 1.99
CA TRP A 64 -12.05 -1.62 2.83
C TRP A 64 -12.76 -0.53 3.65
N SER A 65 -12.26 -0.23 4.85
CA SER A 65 -12.80 0.85 5.68
C SER A 65 -11.73 1.91 5.91
N PHE A 66 -12.01 3.13 5.50
CA PHE A 66 -11.12 4.26 5.73
C PHE A 66 -10.96 4.54 7.23
N VAL A 67 -9.72 4.77 7.67
CA VAL A 67 -9.38 5.04 9.08
C VAL A 67 -8.91 6.46 9.25
N ASP A 68 -7.83 6.86 8.55
CA ASP A 68 -7.20 8.17 8.70
C ASP A 68 -6.33 8.48 7.49
N SER A 69 -5.82 9.72 7.44
CA SER A 69 -4.84 10.12 6.45
C SER A 69 -3.75 10.97 7.09
N VAL A 70 -2.54 10.89 6.54
CA VAL A 70 -1.40 11.70 6.95
C VAL A 70 -0.74 12.35 5.74
N ASN A 71 -0.39 13.62 5.88
CA ASN A 71 0.44 14.30 4.90
C ASN A 71 1.92 14.08 5.26
N ILE A 72 2.71 13.73 4.27
CA ILE A 72 4.16 13.60 4.36
C ILE A 72 4.77 14.81 3.67
N SER A 73 5.33 15.69 4.46
CA SER A 73 5.94 16.93 3.98
C SER A 73 7.40 16.72 3.52
N ASN A 74 7.94 17.71 2.83
CA ASN A 74 9.38 17.73 2.50
C ASN A 74 10.28 17.76 3.76
N GLU A 75 9.77 18.28 4.87
CA GLU A 75 10.51 18.30 6.14
C GLU A 75 10.58 16.88 6.74
N ASP A 76 9.47 16.14 6.70
CA ASP A 76 9.44 14.74 7.10
C ASP A 76 10.40 13.91 6.25
N LEU A 77 10.35 14.08 4.93
CA LEU A 77 11.24 13.38 3.99
C LEU A 77 12.71 13.66 4.26
N LYS A 78 13.06 14.92 4.60
CA LYS A 78 14.43 15.28 4.97
C LYS A 78 14.85 14.63 6.30
N ALA A 79 13.95 14.59 7.28
CA ALA A 79 14.20 13.96 8.57
C ALA A 79 14.44 12.46 8.45
N TRP A 80 13.82 11.82 7.44
CA TRP A 80 13.94 10.39 7.18
C TRP A 80 15.07 10.03 6.22
N GLN A 81 15.83 11.00 5.72
CA GLN A 81 17.01 10.74 4.89
C GLN A 81 18.13 10.13 5.73
N GLY A 82 18.49 8.88 5.42
CA GLY A 82 19.65 8.18 5.97
C GLY A 82 20.84 8.21 5.00
N VAL A 83 21.96 7.66 5.45
CA VAL A 83 23.22 7.62 4.68
C VAL A 83 23.07 6.86 3.36
N ASN A 84 22.20 5.83 3.33
CA ASN A 84 22.02 4.93 2.18
C ASN A 84 20.63 5.02 1.55
N GLY A 85 19.81 6.01 1.88
CA GLY A 85 18.48 6.19 1.31
C GLY A 85 17.46 6.78 2.29
N LEU A 86 16.20 6.75 1.90
CA LEU A 86 15.09 7.29 2.65
C LEU A 86 14.52 6.21 3.59
N PHE A 87 14.30 6.57 4.85
CA PHE A 87 13.48 5.78 5.77
C PHE A 87 12.01 6.07 5.43
N PHE A 88 11.31 5.08 4.90
CA PHE A 88 9.92 5.25 4.53
C PHE A 88 8.99 4.78 5.66
N PRO A 89 7.88 5.50 5.94
CA PRO A 89 7.02 5.20 7.09
C PRO A 89 6.13 3.96 6.90
N LEU A 90 6.16 3.31 5.74
CA LEU A 90 5.49 2.05 5.49
C LEU A 90 6.50 0.92 5.46
N SER A 91 6.26 -0.11 6.25
CA SER A 91 7.07 -1.31 6.32
C SER A 91 6.18 -2.56 6.35
N SER A 92 6.80 -3.73 6.48
CA SER A 92 6.09 -4.97 6.78
C SER A 92 5.25 -4.88 8.06
N ASP A 93 5.62 -3.99 8.97
CA ASP A 93 4.97 -3.82 10.28
C ASP A 93 3.87 -2.73 10.24
N GLY A 94 3.57 -2.19 9.05
CA GLY A 94 2.55 -1.16 8.83
C GLY A 94 3.09 0.26 8.79
N PHE A 95 2.29 1.22 9.22
CA PHE A 95 2.64 2.64 9.21
C PHE A 95 3.35 3.03 10.50
N ASN A 96 4.56 3.59 10.38
CA ASN A 96 5.32 4.17 11.50
C ASN A 96 5.70 5.62 11.19
N LYS A 97 5.18 6.56 11.98
CA LYS A 97 5.47 7.98 11.82
C LYS A 97 6.94 8.35 12.08
N ASN A 98 7.67 7.50 12.83
CA ASN A 98 9.09 7.69 13.12
C ASN A 98 9.90 6.48 12.64
N PRO A 99 10.07 6.32 11.32
CA PRO A 99 10.75 5.15 10.77
C PRO A 99 12.22 5.15 11.23
N THR A 100 12.64 4.04 11.83
CA THR A 100 14.01 3.83 12.32
C THR A 100 14.81 2.85 11.47
N THR A 101 14.11 2.11 10.62
CA THR A 101 14.71 1.06 9.80
C THR A 101 14.79 1.49 8.35
N GLN A 102 15.98 1.38 7.77
CA GLN A 102 16.19 1.68 6.36
C GLN A 102 15.74 0.47 5.51
N HIS A 103 14.69 0.68 4.73
CA HIS A 103 14.15 -0.36 3.86
C HIS A 103 14.85 -0.34 2.50
N ASN A 104 15.99 -1.02 2.41
CA ASN A 104 16.67 -1.27 1.13
C ASN A 104 16.09 -2.46 0.35
N GLU A 105 15.16 -3.22 0.93
CA GLU A 105 14.81 -4.55 0.43
C GLU A 105 13.43 -4.66 -0.22
N TYR A 106 12.57 -3.63 -0.11
CA TYR A 106 11.24 -3.73 -0.68
C TYR A 106 11.19 -3.15 -2.09
N GLU A 107 11.34 -4.01 -3.09
CA GLU A 107 11.02 -3.71 -4.49
C GLU A 107 9.57 -3.21 -4.71
N CYS A 108 8.74 -3.26 -3.67
CA CYS A 108 7.37 -2.77 -3.69
C CYS A 108 7.27 -1.24 -3.59
N PHE A 109 8.29 -0.55 -3.07
CA PHE A 109 8.29 0.91 -3.03
C PHE A 109 8.77 1.49 -4.36
N PHE A 110 7.97 2.37 -4.90
CA PHE A 110 8.24 2.99 -6.19
C PHE A 110 9.04 4.28 -6.02
N SER A 111 9.89 4.60 -6.99
CA SER A 111 10.86 5.70 -6.91
C SER A 111 10.23 7.09 -6.69
N TRP A 112 8.96 7.29 -7.03
CA TRP A 112 8.28 8.57 -6.84
C TRP A 112 7.95 8.90 -5.37
N ILE A 113 7.95 7.91 -4.49
CA ILE A 113 7.60 8.04 -3.07
C ILE A 113 8.54 8.96 -2.27
N ASN A 114 9.62 9.43 -2.85
CA ASN A 114 10.53 10.41 -2.26
C ASN A 114 10.08 11.88 -2.40
N THR A 115 8.86 12.14 -2.83
CA THR A 115 8.25 13.47 -2.93
C THR A 115 7.14 13.65 -1.90
N GLU A 116 6.71 14.89 -1.66
CA GLU A 116 5.54 15.18 -0.83
C GLU A 116 4.33 14.37 -1.27
N GLN A 117 3.61 13.80 -0.31
CA GLN A 117 2.54 12.85 -0.57
C GLN A 117 1.54 12.77 0.57
N ASN A 118 0.38 12.19 0.29
CA ASN A 118 -0.62 11.85 1.29
C ASN A 118 -0.77 10.34 1.37
N ILE A 119 -0.80 9.81 2.57
CA ILE A 119 -1.03 8.39 2.86
C ILE A 119 -2.42 8.26 3.48
N TYR A 120 -3.27 7.45 2.86
CA TYR A 120 -4.62 7.10 3.31
C TYR A 120 -4.60 5.68 3.85
N MET A 121 -5.05 5.50 5.09
CA MET A 121 -4.98 4.25 5.84
C MET A 121 -6.33 3.56 5.90
N PHE A 122 -6.34 2.25 5.74
CA PHE A 122 -7.55 1.44 5.67
C PHE A 122 -7.42 0.16 6.50
N LYS A 123 -8.55 -0.26 7.09
CA LYS A 123 -8.78 -1.63 7.49
C LYS A 123 -9.29 -2.42 6.29
N THR A 124 -8.70 -3.57 6.03
CA THR A 124 -8.99 -4.33 4.78
C THR A 124 -9.85 -5.56 5.00
N GLY A 125 -10.14 -5.92 6.25
CA GLY A 125 -10.76 -7.20 6.62
C GLY A 125 -9.77 -8.37 6.67
N TRP A 126 -8.50 -8.15 6.35
CA TRP A 126 -7.39 -9.05 6.55
C TRP A 126 -6.59 -8.60 7.76
N ILE A 127 -5.92 -9.52 8.42
CA ILE A 127 -5.09 -9.23 9.59
C ILE A 127 -3.63 -9.35 9.20
N MET A 128 -2.81 -8.45 9.71
CA MET A 128 -1.36 -8.55 9.72
C MET A 128 -0.91 -8.82 11.16
N ILE A 129 -0.03 -9.79 11.34
CA ILE A 129 0.56 -10.14 12.64
C ILE A 129 2.02 -9.71 12.60
N GLU A 130 2.45 -8.96 13.60
CA GLU A 130 3.85 -8.55 13.71
C GLU A 130 4.72 -9.78 14.04
N GLN A 131 5.79 -9.98 13.29
CA GLN A 131 6.68 -11.15 13.45
C GLN A 131 7.26 -11.22 14.86
N GLY A 132 7.11 -12.39 15.49
CA GLY A 132 7.64 -12.64 16.83
C GLY A 132 6.79 -12.11 17.98
N THR A 133 5.59 -11.61 17.69
CA THR A 133 4.60 -11.16 18.67
C THR A 133 3.25 -11.85 18.43
N ASP A 134 2.31 -11.66 19.37
CA ASP A 134 0.90 -12.02 19.18
C ASP A 134 0.06 -10.77 18.80
N GLU A 135 0.71 -9.65 18.49
CA GLU A 135 0.03 -8.40 18.14
C GLU A 135 -0.48 -8.44 16.70
N SER A 136 -1.75 -8.12 16.53
CA SER A 136 -2.39 -8.05 15.24
C SER A 136 -2.72 -6.61 14.87
N ASN A 137 -2.49 -6.25 13.61
CA ASN A 137 -2.84 -4.95 13.04
C ASN A 137 -3.86 -5.15 11.92
N ASP A 138 -5.01 -4.48 12.03
CA ASP A 138 -6.05 -4.49 11.00
C ASP A 138 -5.99 -3.26 10.08
N VAL A 139 -5.11 -2.28 10.38
CA VAL A 139 -4.79 -1.14 9.53
C VAL A 139 -3.61 -1.53 8.65
N ASN A 140 -3.89 -2.23 7.58
CA ASN A 140 -2.89 -2.87 6.73
C ASN A 140 -3.10 -2.61 5.23
N GLY A 141 -4.01 -1.72 4.87
CA GLY A 141 -4.19 -1.18 3.52
C GLY A 141 -3.80 0.29 3.47
N PHE A 142 -2.98 0.68 2.49
CA PHE A 142 -2.46 2.02 2.36
C PHE A 142 -2.58 2.49 0.92
N VAL A 143 -3.10 3.70 0.72
CA VAL A 143 -3.09 4.38 -0.56
C VAL A 143 -2.23 5.63 -0.43
N VAL A 144 -1.20 5.72 -1.26
CA VAL A 144 -0.26 6.83 -1.29
C VAL A 144 -0.50 7.63 -2.55
N ILE A 145 -0.70 8.94 -2.43
CA ILE A 145 -0.96 9.84 -3.56
C ILE A 145 0.06 10.97 -3.51
N SER A 146 0.73 11.23 -4.64
CA SER A 146 1.63 12.39 -4.77
C SER A 146 0.87 13.69 -4.51
N ASN A 147 1.55 14.71 -4.00
CA ASN A 147 0.93 16.00 -3.73
C ASN A 147 0.32 16.64 -5.00
N LYS A 148 0.88 16.31 -6.18
CA LYS A 148 0.32 16.73 -7.47
C LYS A 148 -0.89 15.91 -7.91
N GLY A 149 -1.14 14.77 -7.29
CA GLY A 149 -2.21 13.84 -7.64
C GLY A 149 -1.96 13.04 -8.92
N ASP A 150 -0.79 13.14 -9.54
CA ASP A 150 -0.48 12.48 -10.81
C ASP A 150 0.05 11.05 -10.63
N GLU A 151 0.49 10.69 -9.42
CA GLU A 151 0.99 9.37 -9.09
C GLU A 151 0.27 8.80 -7.87
N MET A 152 -0.05 7.52 -7.92
CA MET A 152 -0.71 6.80 -6.85
C MET A 152 -0.09 5.41 -6.70
N SER A 153 0.03 4.97 -5.45
CA SER A 153 0.38 3.59 -5.13
C SER A 153 -0.53 3.04 -4.05
N VAL A 154 -0.80 1.75 -4.14
CA VAL A 154 -1.55 1.01 -3.11
C VAL A 154 -0.65 -0.07 -2.55
N TYR A 155 -0.63 -0.18 -1.24
CA TYR A 155 0.02 -1.25 -0.49
C TYR A 155 -1.00 -1.97 0.36
N HIS A 156 -0.97 -3.28 0.32
CA HIS A 156 -1.73 -4.14 1.21
C HIS A 156 -0.82 -5.23 1.73
N LEU A 157 -0.79 -5.38 3.04
CA LEU A 157 0.02 -6.35 3.78
C LEU A 157 -0.94 -7.27 4.54
N TRP A 158 -0.66 -8.58 4.60
CA TRP A 158 -1.48 -9.53 5.35
C TRP A 158 -0.67 -10.74 5.80
N GLY A 159 -1.15 -11.39 6.86
CA GLY A 159 -0.55 -12.59 7.43
C GLY A 159 0.52 -12.29 8.48
N GLU A 160 1.55 -13.15 8.54
CA GLU A 160 2.62 -13.13 9.54
C GLU A 160 3.98 -12.84 8.88
#